data_f0c7cb520c64f2532177199ce29307f4
#
_entry.id   f0c7cb520c64f2532177199ce29307f4
#
_cell.length_a   1.000
_cell.length_b   1.000
_cell.length_c   1.000
_cell.angle_alpha   90.00
_cell.angle_beta   90.00
_cell.angle_gamma   90.00
#
_symmetry.space_group_name_H-M   'P 1'
#
loop_
_entity.id
_entity.type
_entity.pdbx_description
1 polymer ?
#
loop_
_entity_poly.entity_id
_entity_poly.type
_entity_poly.pdbx_seq_one_letter_code
_entity_poly.pdbx_strand_id
1 'polypeptide(L)'
;MATHDDRSGSGGYPDDGFYPASAASGGVHHFDDGTQSFDSGTKPYDSTGYSTPVDPVSSHYEDDYDGRREFRWNGGTDLGLFVLRVALGAAFVVHGLQKVFGMFGGPGIDGFAKFLETSGFREARILSWVTGITELGGGILLVFGLFTPLAAAGILGVMANAIVVKWGGGFFGAPGVEQESSFAVMAFALLFTGPGRAALDYGRSWFRRPLLSGTIFLVISAAAVVATLYVFRSV
;
A
#
# COMPACT_ATOMS: atom_id res chain seq x y z
N MET A 1 -64.76 31.09 -3.09
CA MET A 1 -65.35 30.55 -1.86
C MET A 1 -64.18 29.73 -1.22
N ALA A 2 -63.35 30.40 -0.44
CA ALA A 2 -63.19 30.35 1.03
C ALA A 2 -63.09 28.90 1.49
N THR A 3 -62.04 28.47 2.13
CA THR A 3 -61.55 28.90 3.45
C THR A 3 -60.14 28.40 3.72
N HIS A 4 -59.36 29.26 4.33
CA HIS A 4 -58.19 29.01 5.21
C HIS A 4 -58.46 27.95 6.25
N ASP A 5 -57.41 27.17 6.59
CA ASP A 5 -57.22 26.73 7.97
C ASP A 5 -55.73 26.55 8.29
N ASP A 6 -55.22 27.49 9.05
CA ASP A 6 -53.96 27.46 9.80
C ASP A 6 -54.05 26.44 10.93
N ARG A 7 -53.08 25.54 11.05
CA ARG A 7 -52.73 24.91 12.33
C ARG A 7 -51.25 24.73 12.48
N SER A 8 -50.66 25.69 13.16
CA SER A 8 -49.42 25.57 13.91
C SER A 8 -49.53 24.45 14.96
N GLY A 9 -48.69 23.43 14.84
CA GLY A 9 -48.49 22.37 15.82
C GLY A 9 -47.03 22.30 16.24
N SER A 10 -46.72 22.98 17.35
CA SER A 10 -45.47 22.84 18.07
C SER A 10 -45.43 21.46 18.77
N GLY A 11 -44.63 20.53 18.25
CA GLY A 11 -44.36 19.27 18.90
C GLY A 11 -43.06 19.38 19.71
N GLY A 12 -43.20 19.60 21.02
CA GLY A 12 -42.08 19.50 21.96
C GLY A 12 -41.63 18.03 22.11
N TYR A 13 -40.32 17.83 22.09
CA TYR A 13 -39.72 16.57 22.45
C TYR A 13 -39.68 16.44 23.96
N PRO A 14 -40.05 15.30 24.55
CA PRO A 14 -39.87 15.09 25.98
C PRO A 14 -38.39 14.83 26.29
N ASP A 15 -37.89 15.64 27.21
CA ASP A 15 -36.58 15.51 27.84
C ASP A 15 -36.67 14.48 28.97
N ASP A 16 -36.37 13.23 28.66
CA ASP A 16 -36.27 12.17 29.70
C ASP A 16 -34.80 11.87 29.96
N GLY A 17 -34.25 12.64 30.89
CA GLY A 17 -32.98 12.36 31.52
C GLY A 17 -32.98 11.07 32.32
N PHE A 18 -32.08 10.17 31.97
CA PHE A 18 -31.62 9.11 32.87
C PHE A 18 -30.14 8.81 32.57
N TYR A 19 -29.24 9.52 33.26
CA TYR A 19 -27.87 9.07 33.40
C TYR A 19 -27.66 8.62 34.85
N PRO A 20 -27.35 7.35 35.13
CA PRO A 20 -26.92 6.96 36.46
C PRO A 20 -25.48 7.46 36.67
N ALA A 21 -25.30 8.23 37.73
CA ALA A 21 -24.00 8.64 38.24
C ALA A 21 -23.21 7.38 38.66
N SER A 22 -22.21 6.98 37.88
CA SER A 22 -21.21 6.03 38.33
C SER A 22 -20.08 6.78 39.02
N ALA A 23 -19.84 6.37 40.24
CA ALA A 23 -18.86 6.89 41.17
C ALA A 23 -17.45 6.90 40.58
N ALA A 24 -16.83 8.08 40.50
CA ALA A 24 -15.43 8.25 40.23
C ALA A 24 -14.60 7.80 41.45
N SER A 25 -13.89 6.69 41.35
CA SER A 25 -12.75 6.44 42.23
C SER A 25 -11.52 7.07 41.61
N GLY A 26 -11.20 8.29 42.04
CA GLY A 26 -9.97 8.97 41.68
C GLY A 26 -8.77 8.31 42.35
N GLY A 27 -7.97 7.61 41.57
CA GLY A 27 -6.62 7.22 41.95
C GLY A 27 -5.71 8.43 41.79
N VAL A 28 -5.39 9.12 42.89
CA VAL A 28 -4.38 10.18 42.93
C VAL A 28 -3.01 9.50 42.88
N HIS A 29 -2.33 9.56 41.75
CA HIS A 29 -0.90 9.23 41.68
C HIS A 29 -0.12 10.35 42.36
N HIS A 30 0.36 10.08 43.57
CA HIS A 30 1.27 10.93 44.30
C HIS A 30 2.65 10.78 43.68
N PHE A 31 3.09 11.76 42.90
CA PHE A 31 4.49 11.89 42.53
C PHE A 31 5.20 12.55 43.74
N ASP A 32 6.07 11.80 44.36
CA ASP A 32 6.97 12.26 45.38
C ASP A 32 8.08 13.05 44.70
N ASP A 33 7.83 14.36 44.55
CA ASP A 33 8.79 15.28 43.92
C ASP A 33 9.63 15.94 45.04
N GLY A 34 10.83 15.40 45.21
CA GLY A 34 11.85 15.96 46.07
C GLY A 34 12.30 17.35 45.55
N THR A 35 11.51 18.38 45.80
CA THR A 35 11.88 19.75 45.47
C THR A 35 12.96 20.25 46.41
N GLN A 36 14.16 20.39 45.88
CA GLN A 36 15.20 21.23 46.51
C GLN A 36 14.70 22.69 46.55
N SER A 37 14.53 23.21 47.74
CA SER A 37 14.20 24.59 47.97
C SER A 37 15.37 25.48 47.58
N PHE A 38 15.26 26.19 46.47
CA PHE A 38 16.11 27.34 46.19
C PHE A 38 15.54 28.55 46.92
N ASP A 39 16.17 28.89 48.02
CA ASP A 39 15.98 30.17 48.72
C ASP A 39 16.63 31.29 47.89
N SER A 40 15.88 31.90 46.98
CA SER A 40 16.24 33.14 46.32
C SER A 40 15.33 34.25 46.86
N GLY A 41 15.86 35.05 47.79
CA GLY A 41 15.20 36.23 48.34
C GLY A 41 14.84 37.25 47.26
N THR A 42 13.67 37.13 46.70
CA THR A 42 13.01 38.13 45.89
C THR A 42 11.90 38.75 46.72
N LYS A 43 12.03 40.04 46.96
CA LYS A 43 11.01 40.85 47.63
C LYS A 43 9.67 40.74 46.94
N PRO A 44 8.53 40.68 47.68
CA PRO A 44 7.22 40.66 47.07
C PRO A 44 7.00 41.93 46.25
N TYR A 45 6.68 41.79 44.99
CA TYR A 45 6.19 42.88 44.16
C TYR A 45 4.74 43.16 44.56
N ASP A 46 4.51 44.37 45.06
CA ASP A 46 3.20 44.84 45.45
C ASP A 46 2.35 45.09 44.20
N SER A 47 1.46 44.14 43.87
CA SER A 47 0.53 44.26 42.76
C SER A 47 -0.80 44.85 43.20
N THR A 48 -0.78 46.11 43.63
CA THR A 48 -2.01 46.89 43.74
C THR A 48 -2.36 47.48 42.36
N GLY A 49 -3.34 46.88 41.73
CA GLY A 49 -4.19 47.50 40.75
C GLY A 49 -3.71 47.45 39.30
N TYR A 50 -4.06 46.40 38.63
CA TYR A 50 -4.65 46.41 37.30
C TYR A 50 -5.14 45.00 37.04
N SER A 51 -6.37 44.71 37.42
CA SER A 51 -7.10 43.54 36.88
C SER A 51 -7.62 43.89 35.49
N THR A 52 -6.79 43.73 34.47
CA THR A 52 -7.30 43.54 33.15
C THR A 52 -7.92 42.15 33.11
N PRO A 53 -9.17 41.98 32.67
CA PRO A 53 -9.69 40.68 32.39
C PRO A 53 -8.79 40.07 31.30
N VAL A 54 -7.97 39.08 31.64
CA VAL A 54 -7.32 38.26 30.65
C VAL A 54 -8.42 37.38 30.13
N ASP A 55 -9.00 37.75 28.98
CA ASP A 55 -9.82 36.86 28.23
C ASP A 55 -9.03 35.55 28.06
N PRO A 56 -9.63 34.38 28.28
CA PRO A 56 -8.96 33.12 28.03
C PRO A 56 -8.81 32.94 26.52
N VAL A 57 -7.79 33.62 25.95
CA VAL A 57 -7.33 33.37 24.59
C VAL A 57 -6.50 32.09 24.63
N SER A 58 -7.14 30.96 24.68
CA SER A 58 -6.36 29.74 24.56
C SER A 58 -7.10 28.46 24.19
N SER A 59 -8.34 28.52 23.78
CA SER A 59 -8.96 27.24 23.36
C SER A 59 -9.28 27.11 21.87
N HIS A 60 -8.99 28.15 21.07
CA HIS A 60 -9.33 28.09 19.65
C HIS A 60 -8.16 27.74 18.71
N TYR A 61 -6.92 27.60 19.22
CA TYR A 61 -5.79 27.22 18.38
C TYR A 61 -5.43 25.73 18.43
N GLU A 62 -5.98 24.97 19.34
CA GLU A 62 -5.72 23.52 19.42
C GLU A 62 -6.71 22.67 18.60
N ASP A 63 -7.91 23.17 18.31
CA ASP A 63 -8.93 22.42 17.60
C ASP A 63 -8.74 22.40 16.06
N ASP A 64 -7.92 23.31 15.51
CA ASP A 64 -7.68 23.37 14.06
C ASP A 64 -6.58 22.41 13.57
N TYR A 65 -5.80 21.78 14.47
CA TYR A 65 -4.79 20.79 14.09
C TYR A 65 -5.35 19.35 14.02
N ASP A 66 -6.53 19.10 14.55
CA ASP A 66 -7.15 17.78 14.58
C ASP A 66 -7.97 17.46 13.29
N GLY A 67 -7.98 18.37 12.34
CA GLY A 67 -8.62 18.19 11.03
C GLY A 67 -7.82 17.33 10.04
N ARG A 68 -6.61 16.90 10.35
CA ARG A 68 -5.95 15.83 9.61
C ARG A 68 -6.65 14.54 10.01
N ARG A 69 -7.63 14.12 9.20
CA ARG A 69 -8.21 12.78 9.29
C ARG A 69 -7.05 11.81 9.40
N GLU A 70 -6.84 11.29 10.60
CA GLU A 70 -5.97 10.13 10.77
C GLU A 70 -6.44 9.12 9.72
N PHE A 71 -5.50 8.63 8.92
CA PHE A 71 -5.78 7.62 7.90
C PHE A 71 -6.23 6.36 8.67
N ARG A 72 -7.50 6.35 9.04
CA ARG A 72 -8.11 5.22 9.74
C ARG A 72 -7.98 4.01 8.83
N TRP A 73 -7.49 2.93 9.39
CA TRP A 73 -7.44 1.63 8.76
C TRP A 73 -8.74 1.34 7.99
N ASN A 74 -8.60 0.95 6.72
CA ASN A 74 -9.71 0.62 5.85
C ASN A 74 -9.63 -0.85 5.44
N GLY A 75 -10.50 -1.69 6.05
CA GLY A 75 -10.57 -3.12 5.73
C GLY A 75 -10.86 -3.43 4.26
N GLY A 76 -11.55 -2.53 3.56
CA GLY A 76 -11.77 -2.64 2.12
C GLY A 76 -10.48 -2.56 1.31
N THR A 77 -9.55 -1.69 1.69
CA THR A 77 -8.23 -1.60 1.04
C THR A 77 -7.42 -2.89 1.24
N ASP A 78 -7.42 -3.43 2.45
CA ASP A 78 -6.71 -4.70 2.73
C ASP A 78 -7.30 -5.88 1.97
N LEU A 79 -8.64 -5.96 1.87
CA LEU A 79 -9.31 -6.97 1.07
C LEU A 79 -8.98 -6.81 -0.42
N GLY A 80 -9.03 -5.58 -0.95
CA GLY A 80 -8.68 -5.29 -2.33
C GLY A 80 -7.24 -5.70 -2.67
N LEU A 81 -6.28 -5.34 -1.81
CA LEU A 81 -4.87 -5.72 -1.97
C LEU A 81 -4.67 -7.24 -1.85
N PHE A 82 -5.37 -7.91 -0.94
CA PHE A 82 -5.34 -9.36 -0.81
C PHE A 82 -5.82 -10.04 -2.11
N VAL A 83 -6.98 -9.64 -2.63
CA VAL A 83 -7.54 -10.19 -3.87
C VAL A 83 -6.62 -9.92 -5.06
N LEU A 84 -6.15 -8.67 -5.21
CA LEU A 84 -5.22 -8.29 -6.28
C LEU A 84 -3.94 -9.12 -6.24
N ARG A 85 -3.35 -9.29 -5.08
CA ARG A 85 -2.12 -10.05 -4.88
C ARG A 85 -2.30 -11.54 -5.16
N VAL A 86 -3.37 -12.14 -4.64
CA VAL A 86 -3.65 -13.58 -4.85
C VAL A 86 -4.00 -13.86 -6.31
N ALA A 87 -4.80 -13.01 -6.94
CA ALA A 87 -5.17 -13.17 -8.34
C ALA A 87 -3.95 -13.05 -9.27
N LEU A 88 -3.15 -11.99 -9.09
CA LEU A 88 -1.92 -11.81 -9.86
C LEU A 88 -0.93 -12.95 -9.60
N GLY A 89 -0.70 -13.29 -8.34
CA GLY A 89 0.21 -14.38 -7.95
C GLY A 89 -0.22 -15.72 -8.54
N ALA A 90 -1.48 -16.07 -8.46
CA ALA A 90 -2.02 -17.32 -9.05
C ALA A 90 -1.85 -17.36 -10.57
N ALA A 91 -2.12 -16.25 -11.27
CA ALA A 91 -1.88 -16.16 -12.71
C ALA A 91 -0.41 -16.44 -13.06
N PHE A 92 0.53 -15.83 -12.29
CA PHE A 92 1.96 -16.03 -12.52
C PHE A 92 2.47 -17.40 -12.11
N VAL A 93 1.87 -18.05 -11.11
CA VAL A 93 2.13 -19.47 -10.82
C VAL A 93 1.76 -20.33 -12.03
N VAL A 94 0.58 -20.13 -12.62
CA VAL A 94 0.16 -20.85 -13.81
C VAL A 94 1.09 -20.59 -15.00
N HIS A 95 1.44 -19.33 -15.28
CA HIS A 95 2.38 -18.97 -16.34
C HIS A 95 3.77 -19.58 -16.13
N GLY A 96 4.26 -19.58 -14.90
CA GLY A 96 5.53 -20.23 -14.56
C GLY A 96 5.49 -21.75 -14.74
N LEU A 97 4.39 -22.41 -14.32
CA LEU A 97 4.18 -23.85 -14.57
C LEU A 97 4.10 -24.19 -16.05
N GLN A 98 3.46 -23.34 -16.86
CA GLN A 98 3.42 -23.49 -18.32
C GLN A 98 4.81 -23.41 -18.95
N LYS A 99 5.64 -22.44 -18.52
CA LYS A 99 6.97 -22.22 -19.10
C LYS A 99 8.01 -23.21 -18.61
N VAL A 100 7.96 -23.60 -17.34
CA VAL A 100 8.96 -24.51 -16.76
C VAL A 100 8.64 -25.97 -17.03
N PHE A 101 7.39 -26.36 -16.79
CA PHE A 101 6.99 -27.78 -16.82
C PHE A 101 6.10 -28.16 -18.02
N GLY A 102 5.69 -27.19 -18.84
CA GLY A 102 4.80 -27.46 -19.96
C GLY A 102 3.36 -27.83 -19.57
N MET A 103 2.98 -27.52 -18.31
CA MET A 103 1.63 -27.80 -17.81
C MET A 103 0.58 -26.91 -18.51
N PHE A 104 -0.69 -27.33 -18.47
CA PHE A 104 -1.82 -26.58 -19.04
C PHE A 104 -1.65 -26.22 -20.53
N GLY A 105 -0.97 -27.07 -21.30
CA GLY A 105 -0.70 -26.80 -22.71
C GLY A 105 0.39 -25.78 -22.98
N GLY A 106 1.22 -25.45 -21.97
CA GLY A 106 2.33 -24.54 -22.13
C GLY A 106 3.50 -25.12 -22.92
N PRO A 107 4.44 -24.27 -23.35
CA PRO A 107 5.56 -24.68 -24.22
C PRO A 107 6.65 -25.49 -23.51
N GLY A 108 6.65 -25.52 -22.19
CA GLY A 108 7.78 -26.01 -21.41
C GLY A 108 9.05 -25.16 -21.58
N ILE A 109 10.11 -25.56 -20.90
CA ILE A 109 11.35 -24.77 -20.90
C ILE A 109 12.02 -24.74 -22.27
N ASP A 110 12.00 -25.86 -23.00
CA ASP A 110 12.61 -25.96 -24.33
C ASP A 110 11.83 -25.17 -25.40
N GLY A 111 10.51 -25.24 -25.37
CA GLY A 111 9.67 -24.46 -26.28
C GLY A 111 9.75 -22.96 -26.00
N PHE A 112 9.84 -22.57 -24.73
CA PHE A 112 10.00 -21.18 -24.38
C PHE A 112 11.41 -20.65 -24.72
N ALA A 113 12.46 -21.47 -24.55
CA ALA A 113 13.80 -21.11 -25.02
C ALA A 113 13.83 -20.88 -26.54
N LYS A 114 13.19 -21.78 -27.32
CA LYS A 114 13.08 -21.60 -28.78
C LYS A 114 12.32 -20.32 -29.17
N PHE A 115 11.28 -19.96 -28.43
CA PHE A 115 10.58 -18.68 -28.65
C PHE A 115 11.51 -17.47 -28.40
N LEU A 116 12.34 -17.52 -27.36
CA LEU A 116 13.29 -16.45 -27.07
C LEU A 116 14.39 -16.37 -28.16
N GLU A 117 14.88 -17.50 -28.64
CA GLU A 117 15.85 -17.56 -29.76
C GLU A 117 15.26 -16.88 -31.01
N THR A 118 14.04 -17.23 -31.39
CA THR A 118 13.37 -16.62 -32.57
C THR A 118 13.02 -15.14 -32.34
N SER A 119 12.97 -14.69 -31.08
CA SER A 119 12.79 -13.28 -30.71
C SER A 119 14.11 -12.49 -30.64
N GLY A 120 15.24 -13.11 -30.99
CA GLY A 120 16.56 -12.49 -31.08
C GLY A 120 17.39 -12.51 -29.80
N PHE A 121 17.07 -13.35 -28.83
CA PHE A 121 17.86 -13.48 -27.61
C PHE A 121 18.99 -14.51 -27.76
N ARG A 122 20.23 -14.14 -27.37
CA ARG A 122 21.43 -14.97 -27.51
C ARG A 122 21.46 -16.11 -26.50
N GLU A 123 21.22 -15.84 -25.22
CA GLU A 123 21.26 -16.80 -24.13
C GLU A 123 19.85 -17.29 -23.77
N ALA A 124 19.09 -17.67 -24.77
CA ALA A 124 17.65 -17.99 -24.65
C ALA A 124 17.37 -19.07 -23.60
N ARG A 125 18.26 -20.08 -23.47
CA ARG A 125 18.10 -21.16 -22.48
C ARG A 125 18.21 -20.63 -21.03
N ILE A 126 19.19 -19.78 -20.76
CA ILE A 126 19.37 -19.17 -19.44
C ILE A 126 18.19 -18.23 -19.14
N LEU A 127 17.82 -17.38 -20.11
CA LEU A 127 16.72 -16.43 -19.96
C LEU A 127 15.37 -17.15 -19.78
N SER A 128 15.16 -18.32 -20.41
CA SER A 128 13.94 -19.09 -20.21
C SER A 128 13.81 -19.60 -18.78
N TRP A 129 14.89 -20.09 -18.18
CA TRP A 129 14.93 -20.46 -16.77
C TRP A 129 14.73 -19.28 -15.84
N VAL A 130 15.44 -18.17 -16.06
CA VAL A 130 15.32 -16.95 -15.25
C VAL A 130 13.87 -16.45 -15.29
N THR A 131 13.26 -16.36 -16.46
CA THR A 131 11.87 -15.92 -16.59
C THR A 131 10.90 -16.88 -15.91
N GLY A 132 11.02 -18.18 -16.20
CA GLY A 132 10.13 -19.20 -15.65
C GLY A 132 10.19 -19.27 -14.12
N ILE A 133 11.39 -19.22 -13.54
CA ILE A 133 11.58 -19.21 -12.08
C ILE A 133 11.08 -17.90 -11.47
N THR A 134 11.31 -16.76 -12.12
CA THR A 134 10.81 -15.46 -11.65
C THR A 134 9.28 -15.43 -11.64
N GLU A 135 8.63 -15.94 -12.67
CA GLU A 135 7.17 -16.01 -12.73
C GLU A 135 6.61 -16.98 -11.69
N LEU A 136 7.13 -18.19 -11.63
CA LEU A 136 6.66 -19.19 -10.68
C LEU A 136 6.94 -18.79 -9.23
N GLY A 137 8.18 -18.44 -8.94
CA GLY A 137 8.60 -18.03 -7.59
C GLY A 137 7.97 -16.74 -7.17
N GLY A 138 7.97 -15.71 -8.03
CA GLY A 138 7.31 -14.44 -7.79
C GLY A 138 5.81 -14.60 -7.57
N GLY A 139 5.15 -15.43 -8.37
CA GLY A 139 3.74 -15.78 -8.19
C GLY A 139 3.47 -16.41 -6.82
N ILE A 140 4.25 -17.42 -6.43
CA ILE A 140 4.14 -18.08 -5.12
C ILE A 140 4.35 -17.06 -3.99
N LEU A 141 5.39 -16.25 -4.07
CA LEU A 141 5.69 -15.21 -3.07
C LEU A 141 4.53 -14.21 -2.94
N LEU A 142 3.91 -13.80 -4.05
CA LEU A 142 2.75 -12.92 -4.03
C LEU A 142 1.54 -13.58 -3.39
N VAL A 143 1.21 -14.84 -3.70
CA VAL A 143 0.07 -15.55 -3.10
C VAL A 143 0.18 -15.54 -1.58
N PHE A 144 1.35 -15.87 -1.04
CA PHE A 144 1.57 -15.90 0.40
C PHE A 144 1.85 -14.52 1.02
N GLY A 145 2.15 -13.51 0.21
CA GLY A 145 2.51 -12.18 0.68
C GLY A 145 3.87 -12.17 1.36
N LEU A 146 4.84 -12.82 0.73
CA LEU A 146 6.24 -12.85 1.15
C LEU A 146 7.09 -12.05 0.17
N PHE A 147 7.99 -11.22 0.68
CA PHE A 147 8.88 -10.37 -0.14
C PHE A 147 8.14 -9.66 -1.28
N THR A 148 6.93 -9.18 -0.99
CA THR A 148 6.01 -8.61 -1.99
C THR A 148 6.66 -7.58 -2.92
N PRO A 149 7.47 -6.59 -2.46
CA PRO A 149 8.11 -5.64 -3.35
C PRO A 149 9.10 -6.29 -4.32
N LEU A 150 9.86 -7.30 -3.86
CA LEU A 150 10.79 -8.04 -4.72
C LEU A 150 10.04 -8.88 -5.77
N ALA A 151 9.01 -9.60 -5.34
CA ALA A 151 8.20 -10.43 -6.23
C ALA A 151 7.49 -9.58 -7.29
N ALA A 152 6.88 -8.47 -6.88
CA ALA A 152 6.21 -7.53 -7.78
C ALA A 152 7.20 -6.90 -8.78
N ALA A 153 8.41 -6.53 -8.34
CA ALA A 153 9.46 -6.00 -9.21
C ALA A 153 9.94 -7.04 -10.24
N GLY A 154 10.10 -8.28 -9.82
CA GLY A 154 10.47 -9.38 -10.74
C GLY A 154 9.41 -9.58 -11.82
N ILE A 155 8.15 -9.66 -11.43
CA ILE A 155 7.02 -9.79 -12.36
C ILE A 155 6.94 -8.56 -13.30
N LEU A 156 7.08 -7.35 -12.75
CA LEU A 156 7.08 -6.12 -13.53
C LEU A 156 8.20 -6.14 -14.60
N GLY A 157 9.39 -6.57 -14.23
CA GLY A 157 10.53 -6.70 -15.16
C GLY A 157 10.27 -7.71 -16.27
N VAL A 158 9.70 -8.87 -15.94
CA VAL A 158 9.32 -9.87 -16.94
C VAL A 158 8.26 -9.31 -17.89
N MET A 159 7.23 -8.63 -17.38
CA MET A 159 6.18 -8.02 -18.19
C MET A 159 6.71 -6.88 -19.07
N ALA A 160 7.62 -6.04 -18.56
CA ALA A 160 8.25 -5.00 -19.36
C ALA A 160 9.05 -5.58 -20.56
N ASN A 161 9.82 -6.64 -20.34
CA ASN A 161 10.50 -7.35 -21.41
C ASN A 161 9.50 -7.94 -22.41
N ALA A 162 8.44 -8.58 -21.94
CA ALA A 162 7.40 -9.18 -22.79
C ALA A 162 6.69 -8.12 -23.66
N ILE A 163 6.39 -6.94 -23.08
CA ILE A 163 5.80 -5.81 -23.82
C ILE A 163 6.74 -5.39 -24.96
N VAL A 164 8.03 -5.21 -24.69
CA VAL A 164 9.00 -4.79 -25.73
C VAL A 164 9.10 -5.85 -26.84
N VAL A 165 9.13 -7.13 -26.49
CA VAL A 165 9.25 -8.22 -27.47
C VAL A 165 7.99 -8.33 -28.34
N LYS A 166 6.81 -8.16 -27.76
CA LYS A 166 5.51 -8.32 -28.44
C LYS A 166 4.95 -7.03 -29.04
N TRP A 167 5.62 -5.90 -28.88
CA TRP A 167 5.12 -4.57 -29.28
C TRP A 167 4.68 -4.50 -30.76
N GLY A 168 5.36 -5.22 -31.63
CA GLY A 168 5.02 -5.28 -33.06
C GLY A 168 3.63 -5.83 -33.37
N GLY A 169 3.00 -6.54 -32.41
CA GLY A 169 1.63 -7.05 -32.51
C GLY A 169 0.54 -6.02 -32.20
N GLY A 170 0.92 -4.79 -31.82
CA GLY A 170 -0.01 -3.75 -31.40
C GLY A 170 -0.41 -3.87 -29.91
N PHE A 171 -1.35 -3.03 -29.51
CA PHE A 171 -1.81 -3.02 -28.10
C PHE A 171 -2.91 -4.06 -27.86
N PHE A 172 -3.96 -4.06 -28.68
CA PHE A 172 -5.13 -4.90 -28.53
C PHE A 172 -5.07 -6.19 -29.36
N GLY A 173 -5.80 -7.21 -28.93
CA GLY A 173 -5.98 -8.47 -29.65
C GLY A 173 -4.96 -9.56 -29.30
N ALA A 174 -5.07 -10.69 -29.94
CA ALA A 174 -4.30 -11.90 -29.59
C ALA A 174 -2.77 -11.74 -29.67
N PRO A 175 -2.16 -11.02 -30.66
CA PRO A 175 -0.73 -10.77 -30.62
C PRO A 175 -0.34 -9.51 -29.80
N GLY A 176 -1.34 -8.78 -29.24
CA GLY A 176 -1.12 -7.50 -28.55
C GLY A 176 -0.51 -7.64 -27.16
N VAL A 177 -0.23 -6.49 -26.56
CA VAL A 177 0.42 -6.38 -25.24
C VAL A 177 -0.54 -5.95 -24.13
N GLU A 178 -1.85 -5.98 -24.35
CA GLU A 178 -2.87 -5.58 -23.39
C GLU A 178 -2.77 -6.36 -22.07
N GLN A 179 -2.60 -7.68 -22.17
CA GLN A 179 -2.49 -8.56 -21.01
C GLN A 179 -1.21 -8.27 -20.21
N GLU A 180 -0.07 -8.19 -20.88
CA GLU A 180 1.21 -7.89 -20.24
C GLU A 180 1.19 -6.52 -19.58
N SER A 181 0.57 -5.52 -20.24
CA SER A 181 0.41 -4.17 -19.70
C SER A 181 -0.47 -4.16 -18.45
N SER A 182 -1.57 -4.91 -18.46
CA SER A 182 -2.46 -5.04 -17.29
C SER A 182 -1.73 -5.67 -16.11
N PHE A 183 -0.99 -6.75 -16.33
CA PHE A 183 -0.19 -7.38 -15.28
C PHE A 183 0.95 -6.49 -14.80
N ALA A 184 1.59 -5.73 -15.67
CA ALA A 184 2.61 -4.76 -15.30
C ALA A 184 2.06 -3.67 -14.37
N VAL A 185 0.88 -3.11 -14.68
CA VAL A 185 0.22 -2.09 -13.85
C VAL A 185 -0.17 -2.68 -12.48
N MET A 186 -0.72 -3.90 -12.45
CA MET A 186 -1.04 -4.58 -11.18
C MET A 186 0.22 -4.82 -10.33
N ALA A 187 1.31 -5.28 -10.93
CA ALA A 187 2.59 -5.50 -10.26
C ALA A 187 3.18 -4.17 -9.76
N PHE A 188 3.11 -3.11 -10.56
CA PHE A 188 3.53 -1.76 -10.17
C PHE A 188 2.71 -1.24 -8.97
N ALA A 189 1.40 -1.43 -8.98
CA ALA A 189 0.56 -1.06 -7.84
C ALA A 189 0.99 -1.78 -6.56
N LEU A 190 1.19 -3.11 -6.60
CA LEU A 190 1.64 -3.89 -5.45
C LEU A 190 3.04 -3.53 -4.98
N LEU A 191 3.92 -3.11 -5.89
CA LEU A 191 5.28 -2.67 -5.57
C LEU A 191 5.29 -1.48 -4.61
N PHE A 192 4.35 -0.55 -4.75
CA PHE A 192 4.27 0.68 -3.95
C PHE A 192 3.23 0.65 -2.83
N THR A 193 2.15 -0.13 -2.98
CA THR A 193 1.14 -0.29 -1.93
C THR A 193 1.55 -1.33 -0.88
N GLY A 194 2.41 -2.28 -1.29
CA GLY A 194 2.77 -3.42 -0.46
C GLY A 194 1.68 -4.51 -0.40
N PRO A 195 1.86 -5.50 0.48
CA PRO A 195 1.03 -6.70 0.49
C PRO A 195 -0.33 -6.56 1.18
N GLY A 196 -0.61 -5.46 1.87
CA GLY A 196 -1.75 -5.36 2.78
C GLY A 196 -1.52 -6.14 4.09
N ARG A 197 -2.48 -6.08 5.01
CA ARG A 197 -2.37 -6.74 6.33
C ARG A 197 -2.49 -8.26 6.29
N ALA A 198 -3.21 -8.79 5.31
CA ALA A 198 -3.39 -10.23 5.13
C ALA A 198 -2.19 -10.87 4.43
N ALA A 199 -0.97 -10.63 4.91
CA ALA A 199 0.29 -11.09 4.35
C ALA A 199 1.19 -11.70 5.42
N LEU A 200 2.00 -12.69 5.06
CA LEU A 200 2.90 -13.35 5.99
C LEU A 200 4.05 -12.45 6.44
N ASP A 201 4.46 -11.49 5.63
CA ASP A 201 5.52 -10.53 5.98
C ASP A 201 4.97 -9.18 6.51
N TYR A 202 3.72 -9.17 6.98
CA TYR A 202 3.13 -8.03 7.64
C TYR A 202 4.02 -7.50 8.78
N GLY A 203 4.29 -6.19 8.77
CA GLY A 203 5.11 -5.54 9.81
C GLY A 203 6.62 -5.53 9.54
N ARG A 204 7.12 -6.11 8.45
CA ARG A 204 8.53 -6.03 8.05
C ARG A 204 8.95 -4.61 7.68
N SER A 205 10.27 -4.36 7.70
CA SER A 205 10.84 -3.02 7.47
C SER A 205 10.47 -2.40 6.12
N TRP A 206 10.41 -3.19 5.05
CA TRP A 206 9.99 -2.74 3.72
C TRP A 206 8.51 -2.34 3.66
N PHE A 207 7.67 -2.88 4.53
CA PHE A 207 6.28 -2.48 4.66
C PHE A 207 6.13 -1.10 5.33
N ARG A 208 7.07 -0.72 6.21
CA ARG A 208 7.04 0.58 6.91
C ARG A 208 7.43 1.75 6.02
N ARG A 209 8.16 1.51 4.93
CA ARG A 209 8.62 2.54 3.99
C ARG A 209 8.39 2.08 2.55
N PRO A 210 7.12 1.94 2.11
CA PRO A 210 6.79 1.32 0.83
C PRO A 210 7.34 2.11 -0.36
N LEU A 211 7.36 3.45 -0.29
CA LEU A 211 7.94 4.28 -1.35
C LEU A 211 9.45 4.03 -1.52
N LEU A 212 10.18 3.93 -0.42
CA LEU A 212 11.63 3.68 -0.50
C LEU A 212 11.92 2.27 -1.03
N SER A 213 11.30 1.24 -0.46
CA SER A 213 11.49 -0.14 -0.92
C SER A 213 11.00 -0.32 -2.36
N GLY A 214 9.84 0.23 -2.70
CA GLY A 214 9.30 0.20 -4.05
C GLY A 214 10.24 0.86 -5.08
N THR A 215 10.79 2.02 -4.77
CA THR A 215 11.74 2.71 -5.66
C THR A 215 13.03 1.92 -5.84
N ILE A 216 13.60 1.36 -4.77
CA ILE A 216 14.81 0.53 -4.87
C ILE A 216 14.57 -0.67 -5.77
N PHE A 217 13.50 -1.43 -5.55
CA PHE A 217 13.20 -2.60 -6.36
C PHE A 217 12.77 -2.25 -7.79
N LEU A 218 12.14 -1.09 -8.00
CA LEU A 218 11.85 -0.58 -9.34
C LEU A 218 13.13 -0.30 -10.13
N VAL A 219 14.11 0.35 -9.51
CA VAL A 219 15.41 0.64 -10.14
C VAL A 219 16.13 -0.67 -10.48
N ILE A 220 16.14 -1.65 -9.58
CA ILE A 220 16.73 -2.97 -9.83
C ILE A 220 16.01 -3.65 -11.00
N SER A 221 14.67 -3.65 -11.02
CA SER A 221 13.87 -4.23 -12.10
C SER A 221 14.17 -3.54 -13.44
N ALA A 222 14.19 -2.20 -13.48
CA ALA A 222 14.49 -1.44 -14.67
C ALA A 222 15.91 -1.74 -15.19
N ALA A 223 16.90 -1.81 -14.29
CA ALA A 223 18.27 -2.18 -14.66
C ALA A 223 18.34 -3.60 -15.25
N ALA A 224 17.60 -4.55 -14.67
CA ALA A 224 17.52 -5.92 -15.19
C ALA A 224 16.87 -5.97 -16.59
N VAL A 225 15.79 -5.19 -16.81
CA VAL A 225 15.14 -5.06 -18.13
C VAL A 225 16.12 -4.50 -19.17
N VAL A 226 16.79 -3.40 -18.83
CA VAL A 226 17.79 -2.80 -19.71
C VAL A 226 18.92 -3.78 -20.03
N ALA A 227 19.47 -4.44 -19.03
CA ALA A 227 20.51 -5.46 -19.22
C ALA A 227 20.02 -6.60 -20.13
N THR A 228 18.79 -7.09 -19.92
CA THR A 228 18.23 -8.17 -20.75
C THR A 228 18.09 -7.74 -22.20
N LEU A 229 17.59 -6.54 -22.46
CA LEU A 229 17.35 -6.05 -23.82
C LEU A 229 18.63 -5.62 -24.55
N TYR A 230 19.61 -5.01 -23.86
CA TYR A 230 20.83 -4.51 -24.50
C TYR A 230 21.96 -5.54 -24.57
N VAL A 231 22.07 -6.43 -23.55
CA VAL A 231 23.17 -7.40 -23.51
C VAL A 231 22.79 -8.71 -24.20
N PHE A 232 21.56 -9.16 -24.01
CA PHE A 232 21.15 -10.51 -24.49
C PHE A 232 20.31 -10.47 -25.75
N ARG A 233 19.75 -9.35 -26.18
CA ARG A 233 19.00 -9.25 -27.44
C ARG A 233 19.90 -8.69 -28.54
N SER A 234 20.06 -9.45 -29.62
CA SER A 234 20.66 -8.97 -30.87
C SER A 234 19.55 -8.40 -31.73
N VAL A 235 19.57 -7.07 -31.90
CA VAL A 235 18.73 -6.38 -32.87
C VAL A 235 19.39 -6.46 -34.25
#